data_8b9a5b1f1ca26b33fba7e162cee0d5d1
#
_entry.id   8b9a5b1f1ca26b33fba7e162cee0d5d1
#
_cell.length_a   1.000
_cell.length_b   1.000
_cell.length_c   1.000
_cell.angle_alpha   90.00
_cell.angle_beta   90.00
_cell.angle_gamma   90.00
#
_symmetry.space_group_name_H-M   'P 1'
#
loop_
_entity.id
_entity.type
_entity.pdbx_description
1 polymer ?
#
loop_
_entity_poly.entity_id
_entity_poly.type
_entity_poly.pdbx_seq_one_letter_code
_entity_poly.pdbx_strand_id
1 'polypeptide(L)'
;MPVAFLTLELSIEAAHSLKDKRQVVRSVKDRLRAGFNVSVAELDANGLWNRATIGVVSVSDSRDYLDGLMKNVERQATRIANNGGADVADSFLEYL
;
A
#
# COMPACT_ATOMS: atom_id res chain seq x y z
N MET A 1 -9.44 -2.57 21.41
CA MET A 1 -8.92 -3.42 20.33
C MET A 1 -8.22 -2.54 19.30
N PRO A 2 -6.91 -2.68 19.10
CA PRO A 2 -6.20 -1.83 18.14
C PRO A 2 -6.55 -2.18 16.70
N VAL A 3 -6.67 -1.14 15.90
CA VAL A 3 -6.79 -1.24 14.45
C VAL A 3 -5.65 -0.42 13.86
N ALA A 4 -4.77 -1.06 13.08
CA ALA A 4 -3.68 -0.38 12.42
C ALA A 4 -4.12 0.04 11.01
N PHE A 5 -3.87 1.29 10.68
CA PHE A 5 -4.14 1.85 9.36
C PHE A 5 -2.85 2.41 8.78
N LEU A 6 -2.36 1.76 7.75
CA LEU A 6 -1.16 2.19 7.03
C LEU A 6 -1.57 2.86 5.72
N THR A 7 -1.15 4.09 5.52
CA THR A 7 -1.36 4.82 4.28
C THR A 7 -0.05 4.84 3.50
N LEU A 8 -0.09 4.40 2.24
CA LEU A 8 1.06 4.39 1.34
C LEU A 8 0.80 5.33 0.18
N GLU A 9 1.70 6.30 0.01
CA GLU A 9 1.67 7.20 -1.14
C GLU A 9 2.65 6.68 -2.19
N LEU A 10 2.14 6.32 -3.37
CA LEU A 10 2.96 5.81 -4.45
C LEU A 10 3.25 6.91 -5.46
N SER A 11 4.51 6.99 -5.89
CA SER A 11 4.93 7.75 -7.06
C SER A 11 5.21 6.77 -8.19
N ILE A 12 4.50 6.91 -9.32
CA ILE A 12 4.55 5.94 -10.40
C ILE A 12 5.18 6.59 -11.63
N GLU A 13 6.51 6.71 -11.61
CA GLU A 13 7.25 7.43 -12.65
C GLU A 13 7.15 6.77 -14.01
N ALA A 14 7.04 5.44 -14.05
CA ALA A 14 6.96 4.69 -15.30
C ALA A 14 5.58 4.76 -15.96
N ALA A 15 4.56 5.28 -15.26
CA ALA A 15 3.21 5.34 -15.82
C ALA A 15 3.08 6.47 -16.82
N HIS A 16 2.47 6.17 -17.97
CA HIS A 16 2.15 7.14 -19.02
C HIS A 16 0.65 7.19 -19.29
N SER A 17 -0.15 6.45 -18.54
CA SER A 17 -1.59 6.36 -18.70
C SER A 17 -2.25 5.83 -17.44
N LEU A 18 -3.57 5.95 -17.37
CA LEU A 18 -4.35 5.32 -16.28
C LEU A 18 -4.24 3.80 -16.30
N LYS A 19 -4.07 3.22 -17.48
CA LYS A 19 -3.88 1.76 -17.62
C LYS A 19 -2.59 1.33 -16.92
N ASP A 20 -1.49 2.03 -17.14
CA ASP A 20 -0.21 1.74 -16.49
C ASP A 20 -0.32 1.87 -14.99
N LYS A 21 -0.96 2.94 -14.50
CA LYS A 21 -1.23 3.14 -13.07
C LYS A 21 -2.01 1.96 -12.49
N ARG A 22 -3.08 1.53 -13.16
CA ARG A 22 -3.93 0.44 -12.66
C ARG A 22 -3.17 -0.87 -12.52
N GLN A 23 -2.24 -1.14 -13.44
CA GLN A 23 -1.42 -2.35 -13.36
C GLN A 23 -0.54 -2.36 -12.11
N VAL A 24 0.10 -1.23 -11.81
CA VAL A 24 0.95 -1.10 -10.61
C VAL A 24 0.10 -1.21 -9.35
N VAL A 25 -0.99 -0.46 -9.28
CA VAL A 25 -1.89 -0.47 -8.11
C VAL A 25 -2.45 -1.86 -7.86
N ARG A 26 -2.90 -2.54 -8.92
CA ARG A 26 -3.42 -3.90 -8.81
C ARG A 26 -2.36 -4.86 -8.29
N SER A 27 -1.16 -4.78 -8.81
CA SER A 27 -0.05 -5.64 -8.39
C SER A 27 0.25 -5.46 -6.89
N VAL A 28 0.33 -4.22 -6.44
CA VAL A 28 0.57 -3.93 -5.01
C VAL A 28 -0.56 -4.48 -4.15
N LYS A 29 -1.81 -4.18 -4.52
CA LYS A 29 -2.98 -4.63 -3.76
C LYS A 29 -3.05 -6.16 -3.67
N ASP A 30 -2.96 -6.83 -4.80
CA ASP A 30 -3.14 -8.29 -4.87
C ASP A 30 -2.04 -9.02 -4.11
N ARG A 31 -0.79 -8.56 -4.24
CA ARG A 31 0.34 -9.19 -3.55
C ARG A 31 0.32 -8.94 -2.05
N LEU A 32 -0.10 -7.77 -1.60
CA LEU A 32 -0.25 -7.50 -0.18
C LEU A 32 -1.35 -8.36 0.42
N ARG A 33 -2.48 -8.49 -0.27
CA ARG A 33 -3.56 -9.38 0.20
C ARG A 33 -3.14 -10.83 0.27
N ALA A 34 -2.38 -11.28 -0.71
CA ALA A 34 -1.92 -12.68 -0.75
C ALA A 34 -0.88 -12.98 0.32
N GLY A 35 -0.05 -12.00 0.68
CA GLY A 35 1.06 -12.20 1.61
C GLY A 35 0.76 -11.90 3.06
N PHE A 36 -0.31 -11.16 3.36
CA PHE A 36 -0.60 -10.67 4.71
C PHE A 36 -2.09 -10.72 5.02
N ASN A 37 -2.40 -10.83 6.30
CA ASN A 37 -3.78 -10.76 6.77
C ASN A 37 -4.21 -9.30 6.90
N VAL A 38 -4.48 -8.67 5.76
CA VAL A 38 -4.82 -7.25 5.67
C VAL A 38 -5.94 -7.03 4.68
N SER A 39 -6.66 -5.93 4.87
CA SER A 39 -7.57 -5.38 3.88
C SER A 39 -6.86 -4.23 3.17
N VAL A 40 -6.92 -4.20 1.84
CA VAL A 40 -6.21 -3.21 1.02
C VAL A 40 -7.18 -2.54 0.05
N ALA A 41 -7.08 -1.22 -0.06
CA ALA A 41 -7.89 -0.46 -1.00
C ALA A 41 -7.10 0.73 -1.56
N GLU A 42 -7.42 1.11 -2.78
CA GLU A 42 -7.00 2.41 -3.31
C GLU A 42 -7.93 3.47 -2.74
N LEU A 43 -7.37 4.52 -2.11
CA LEU A 43 -8.15 5.50 -1.36
C LEU A 43 -8.46 6.76 -2.16
N ASP A 44 -7.65 7.08 -3.14
CA ASP A 44 -7.78 8.33 -3.88
C ASP A 44 -7.69 8.07 -5.38
N ALA A 45 -8.83 8.09 -6.04
CA ALA A 45 -8.92 7.89 -7.49
C ALA A 45 -9.02 9.24 -8.19
N ASN A 46 -8.02 10.10 -8.00
CA ASN A 46 -8.02 11.48 -8.47
C ASN A 46 -7.73 11.66 -9.97
N GLY A 47 -7.56 10.57 -10.71
CA GLY A 47 -7.32 10.61 -12.15
C GLY A 47 -5.87 10.87 -12.57
N LEU A 48 -4.98 11.10 -11.64
CA LEU A 48 -3.56 11.23 -11.93
C LEU A 48 -2.96 9.85 -12.20
N TRP A 49 -2.23 9.71 -13.29
CA TRP A 49 -1.62 8.41 -13.61
C TRP A 49 -0.28 8.15 -12.93
N ASN A 50 0.33 9.20 -12.37
CA ASN A 50 1.66 9.11 -11.75
C ASN A 50 1.60 9.06 -10.22
N ARG A 51 0.44 9.02 -9.61
CA ARG A 51 0.25 8.99 -8.16
C ARG A 51 -0.89 8.08 -7.75
N ALA A 52 -0.72 7.40 -6.63
CA ALA A 52 -1.79 6.59 -6.03
C ALA A 52 -1.64 6.56 -4.52
N THR A 53 -2.76 6.52 -3.83
CA THR A 53 -2.82 6.37 -2.37
C THR A 53 -3.45 5.02 -2.06
N ILE A 54 -2.76 4.21 -1.27
CA ILE A 54 -3.22 2.88 -0.89
C ILE A 54 -3.38 2.83 0.62
N GLY A 55 -4.53 2.36 1.07
CA GLY A 55 -4.80 2.11 2.49
C GLY A 55 -4.71 0.63 2.79
N VAL A 56 -4.07 0.30 3.90
CA VAL A 56 -3.92 -1.07 4.39
C VAL A 56 -4.36 -1.10 5.84
N VAL A 57 -5.29 -2.01 6.18
CA VAL A 57 -5.87 -2.10 7.52
C VAL A 57 -5.74 -3.51 8.04
N SER A 58 -5.41 -3.63 9.31
CA SER A 58 -5.45 -4.90 10.03
C SER A 58 -5.87 -4.67 11.48
N VAL A 59 -6.44 -5.68 12.08
CA VAL A 59 -6.90 -5.66 13.45
C VAL A 59 -6.28 -6.82 14.22
N SER A 60 -5.90 -6.56 15.47
CA SER A 60 -5.37 -7.58 16.37
C SER A 60 -5.58 -7.07 17.81
N ASP A 61 -5.54 -7.98 18.77
CA ASP A 61 -5.48 -7.60 20.18
C ASP A 61 -4.07 -7.21 20.61
N SER A 62 -3.07 -7.38 19.75
CA SER A 62 -1.68 -7.05 20.05
C SER A 62 -1.19 -5.92 19.13
N ARG A 63 -0.91 -4.78 19.75
CA ARG A 63 -0.34 -3.63 19.04
C ARG A 63 1.07 -3.91 18.53
N ASP A 64 1.87 -4.64 19.30
CA ASP A 64 3.22 -5.03 18.90
C ASP A 64 3.19 -5.89 17.64
N TYR A 65 2.24 -6.83 17.57
CA TYR A 65 2.05 -7.63 16.37
C TYR A 65 1.72 -6.75 15.16
N LEU A 66 0.81 -5.78 15.33
CA LEU A 66 0.43 -4.88 14.24
C LEU A 66 1.59 -4.00 13.79
N ASP A 67 2.42 -3.51 14.72
CA ASP A 67 3.62 -2.73 14.36
C ASP A 67 4.54 -3.56 13.46
N GLY A 68 4.82 -4.80 13.83
CA GLY A 68 5.66 -5.69 13.04
C GLY A 68 5.04 -6.03 11.70
N LEU A 69 3.74 -6.31 11.67
CA LEU A 69 3.01 -6.61 10.45
C LEU A 69 3.10 -5.45 9.46
N MET A 70 2.83 -4.23 9.92
CA MET A 70 2.79 -3.07 9.03
C MET A 70 4.18 -2.66 8.54
N LYS A 71 5.24 -2.89 9.33
CA LYS A 71 6.61 -2.72 8.84
C LYS A 71 6.92 -3.68 7.70
N ASN A 72 6.48 -4.93 7.82
CA ASN A 72 6.67 -5.93 6.76
C ASN A 72 5.84 -5.59 5.52
N VAL A 73 4.60 -5.12 5.71
CA VAL A 73 3.73 -4.67 4.61
C VAL A 73 4.40 -3.53 3.85
N GLU A 74 4.91 -2.53 4.55
CA GLU A 74 5.59 -1.39 3.92
C GLU A 74 6.82 -1.84 3.13
N ARG A 75 7.61 -2.73 3.70
CA ARG A 75 8.81 -3.27 3.04
C ARG A 75 8.45 -4.01 1.76
N GLN A 76 7.43 -4.87 1.81
CA GLN A 76 6.99 -5.61 0.62
C GLN A 76 6.35 -4.69 -0.41
N ALA A 77 5.55 -3.71 0.03
CA ALA A 77 4.94 -2.74 -0.87
C ALA A 77 6.02 -1.95 -1.64
N THR A 78 7.09 -1.56 -0.96
CA THR A 78 8.22 -0.88 -1.60
C THR A 78 8.86 -1.75 -2.66
N ARG A 79 9.09 -3.02 -2.36
CA ARG A 79 9.69 -3.97 -3.32
C ARG A 79 8.79 -4.17 -4.53
N ILE A 80 7.50 -4.38 -4.31
CA ILE A 80 6.52 -4.61 -5.39
C ILE A 80 6.43 -3.37 -6.27
N ALA A 81 6.33 -2.19 -5.66
CA ALA A 81 6.26 -0.93 -6.39
C ALA A 81 7.51 -0.71 -7.23
N ASN A 82 8.69 -0.93 -6.66
CA ASN A 82 9.96 -0.74 -7.37
C ASN A 82 10.06 -1.68 -8.60
N ASN A 83 9.58 -2.89 -8.47
CA ASN A 83 9.57 -3.84 -9.59
C ASN A 83 8.61 -3.39 -10.71
N GLY A 84 7.61 -2.59 -10.39
CA GLY A 84 6.65 -2.05 -11.34
C GLY A 84 6.97 -0.64 -11.86
N GLY A 85 8.15 -0.13 -11.53
CA GLY A 85 8.54 1.23 -11.96
C GLY A 85 7.96 2.33 -11.10
N ALA A 86 7.69 2.05 -9.85
CA ALA A 86 7.13 2.99 -8.89
C ALA A 86 7.92 3.01 -7.60
N ASP A 87 7.67 4.01 -6.77
CA ASP A 87 8.27 4.14 -5.45
C ASP A 87 7.19 4.39 -4.40
N VAL A 88 7.44 3.96 -3.18
CA VAL A 88 6.68 4.40 -2.03
C VAL A 88 7.29 5.74 -1.57
N ALA A 89 6.64 6.83 -1.95
CA ALA A 89 7.15 8.17 -1.68
C ALA A 89 6.95 8.58 -0.22
N ASP A 90 5.92 8.05 0.43
CA ASP A 90 5.62 8.37 1.83
C ASP A 90 4.74 7.28 2.42
N SER A 91 4.77 7.17 3.75
CA SER A 91 3.92 6.23 4.47
C SER A 91 3.57 6.78 5.85
N PHE A 92 2.34 6.48 6.30
CA PHE A 92 1.86 6.85 7.63
C PHE A 92 1.20 5.65 8.28
N LEU A 93 1.60 5.37 9.51
CA LEU A 93 0.94 4.36 10.33
C LEU A 93 0.22 5.05 11.48
N GLU A 94 -1.08 4.75 11.60
CA GLU A 94 -1.89 5.26 12.70
C GLU A 94 -2.74 4.14 13.28
N TYR A 95 -3.15 4.32 14.53
CA TYR A 95 -4.02 3.39 15.23
C TYR A 95 -5.37 4.05 15.47
N LEU A 96 -6.41 3.34 15.15
CA LEU A 96 -7.79 3.81 15.28
C LEU A 96 -8.48 3.18 16.49
#